data_6295a4ea0432b7bbd0ba8088cf35f878
#
_entry.id   6295a4ea0432b7bbd0ba8088cf35f878
#
_cell.length_a   1.000
_cell.length_b   1.000
_cell.length_c   1.000
_cell.angle_alpha   90.00
_cell.angle_beta   90.00
_cell.angle_gamma   90.00
#
_symmetry.space_group_name_H-M   'P 1'
#
loop_
_entity.id
_entity.type
_entity.pdbx_description
1 polymer ?
#
loop_
_entity_poly.entity_id
_entity_poly.type
_entity_poly.pdbx_seq_one_letter_code
_entity_poly.pdbx_strand_id
1 'polypeptide(L)'
;MTPVSQHGQLSVKGANIVDKNGKVFKIKGMSTHGIMWEDFSDILTKDSLKVLRDDWKVNTIRIAMYTYEWGGYCTENGKYQAQAKQKVKTGVENAKSLGMYAIIDWHVLNDRNPNTYKADAIKFFTEMAQTYKDYDNVIYEICNEPNGGITWTGGIKSYCQSVVSAIRKYDSDAIIICGTGTWSQDIDQVLGNKLSDKNCVYALHFYADTHRDWLRNRLQNCYNLSLIHISEPTRRS
;
A
#
# COMPACT_ATOMS: atom_id res chain seq x y z
N MET A 1 -6.17 15.60 -19.24
CA MET A 1 -6.21 14.13 -19.10
C MET A 1 -5.92 13.79 -17.63
N THR A 2 -6.64 12.82 -17.08
CA THR A 2 -6.42 12.35 -15.71
C THR A 2 -5.25 11.35 -15.64
N PRO A 3 -4.65 11.13 -14.47
CA PRO A 3 -3.57 10.14 -14.33
C PRO A 3 -3.89 8.76 -14.92
N VAL A 4 -5.04 8.17 -14.55
CA VAL A 4 -5.43 6.83 -15.04
C VAL A 4 -5.74 6.84 -16.55
N SER A 5 -6.41 7.87 -17.06
CA SER A 5 -6.70 7.93 -18.52
C SER A 5 -5.42 8.00 -19.37
N GLN A 6 -4.38 8.62 -18.83
CA GLN A 6 -3.09 8.75 -19.50
C GLN A 6 -2.24 7.48 -19.37
N HIS A 7 -2.21 6.87 -18.19
CA HIS A 7 -1.25 5.81 -17.86
C HIS A 7 -1.87 4.41 -17.82
N GLY A 8 -3.20 4.28 -17.61
CA GLY A 8 -3.91 2.98 -17.54
C GLY A 8 -3.44 2.10 -16.40
N GLN A 9 -3.60 0.80 -16.57
CA GLN A 9 -3.12 -0.20 -15.61
C GLN A 9 -1.61 -0.09 -15.44
N LEU A 10 -1.16 -0.02 -14.18
CA LEU A 10 0.26 -0.01 -13.84
C LEU A 10 0.77 -1.45 -13.66
N SER A 11 2.04 -1.65 -13.97
CA SER A 11 2.72 -2.94 -13.79
C SER A 11 4.17 -2.74 -13.35
N VAL A 12 4.83 -3.84 -13.04
CA VAL A 12 6.22 -3.85 -12.58
C VAL A 12 7.14 -4.35 -13.69
N LYS A 13 8.21 -3.60 -14.00
CA LYS A 13 9.24 -4.00 -14.96
C LYS A 13 10.64 -3.70 -14.42
N GLY A 14 11.38 -4.75 -14.06
CA GLY A 14 12.68 -4.60 -13.40
C GLY A 14 12.53 -3.89 -12.05
N ALA A 15 13.24 -2.79 -11.84
CA ALA A 15 13.16 -1.96 -10.65
C ALA A 15 12.18 -0.77 -10.77
N ASN A 16 11.21 -0.83 -11.69
CA ASN A 16 10.33 0.30 -11.95
C ASN A 16 8.85 -0.12 -11.99
N ILE A 17 8.00 0.77 -11.52
CA ILE A 17 6.59 0.77 -11.89
C ILE A 17 6.49 1.43 -13.26
N VAL A 18 5.76 0.81 -14.17
CA VAL A 18 5.55 1.29 -15.52
C VAL A 18 4.07 1.38 -15.86
N ASP A 19 3.73 2.29 -16.77
CA ASP A 19 2.38 2.44 -17.30
C ASP A 19 2.08 1.45 -18.44
N LYS A 20 0.85 1.48 -18.95
CA LYS A 20 0.39 0.63 -20.06
C LYS A 20 1.25 0.67 -21.32
N ASN A 21 2.07 1.72 -21.50
CA ASN A 21 2.98 1.90 -22.62
C ASN A 21 4.42 1.46 -22.26
N GLY A 22 4.65 0.93 -21.06
CA GLY A 22 5.97 0.55 -20.56
C GLY A 22 6.85 1.72 -20.13
N LYS A 23 6.28 2.93 -20.01
CA LYS A 23 6.98 4.13 -19.54
C LYS A 23 7.01 4.16 -18.02
N VAL A 24 8.16 4.52 -17.44
CA VAL A 24 8.30 4.65 -15.98
C VAL A 24 7.27 5.62 -15.42
N PHE A 25 6.50 5.13 -14.47
CA PHE A 25 5.51 5.89 -13.72
C PHE A 25 6.01 6.16 -12.31
N LYS A 26 5.89 7.41 -11.86
CA LYS A 26 6.21 7.81 -10.48
C LYS A 26 4.91 8.07 -9.72
N ILE A 27 4.69 7.30 -8.67
CA ILE A 27 3.62 7.59 -7.72
C ILE A 27 3.95 8.90 -6.99
N LYS A 28 3.04 9.87 -7.11
CA LYS A 28 3.03 11.11 -6.35
C LYS A 28 1.77 11.11 -5.51
N GLY A 29 1.87 10.52 -4.32
CA GLY A 29 0.72 10.25 -3.48
C GLY A 29 0.66 11.10 -2.23
N MET A 30 -0.53 11.13 -1.66
CA MET A 30 -0.78 11.54 -0.29
C MET A 30 -1.46 10.39 0.43
N SER A 31 -1.14 10.20 1.72
CA SER A 31 -1.80 9.22 2.57
C SER A 31 -2.81 9.90 3.48
N THR A 32 -3.94 9.25 3.70
CA THR A 32 -4.76 9.57 4.86
C THR A 32 -3.99 9.22 6.13
N HIS A 33 -4.42 9.75 7.26
CA HIS A 33 -4.23 9.11 8.56
C HIS A 33 -5.24 7.96 8.70
N GLY A 34 -5.55 7.50 9.91
CA GLY A 34 -6.53 6.42 10.10
C GLY A 34 -7.93 6.81 9.62
N ILE A 35 -8.43 6.15 8.57
CA ILE A 35 -9.74 6.46 7.98
C ILE A 35 -10.92 6.20 8.91
N MET A 36 -10.71 5.46 10.01
CA MET A 36 -11.74 5.19 11.02
C MET A 36 -11.95 6.36 11.97
N TRP A 37 -11.04 7.32 12.03
CA TRP A 37 -11.16 8.51 12.87
C TRP A 37 -11.87 9.62 12.08
N GLU A 38 -12.88 10.24 12.67
CA GLU A 38 -13.78 11.17 11.97
C GLU A 38 -13.04 12.34 11.33
N ASP A 39 -12.10 12.95 12.05
CA ASP A 39 -11.32 14.12 11.59
C ASP A 39 -10.46 13.84 10.34
N PHE A 40 -10.25 12.58 9.96
CA PHE A 40 -9.39 12.20 8.85
C PHE A 40 -10.14 11.51 7.70
N SER A 41 -11.43 11.24 7.83
CA SER A 41 -12.22 10.59 6.78
C SER A 41 -12.63 11.57 5.67
N ASP A 42 -12.73 12.85 5.96
CA ASP A 42 -13.18 13.87 5.01
C ASP A 42 -12.21 14.09 3.85
N ILE A 43 -10.95 13.69 4.00
CA ILE A 43 -9.98 13.72 2.91
C ILE A 43 -10.37 12.79 1.75
N LEU A 44 -11.22 11.79 1.99
CA LEU A 44 -11.68 10.85 0.96
C LEU A 44 -12.90 11.36 0.18
N THR A 45 -13.39 12.57 0.47
CA THR A 45 -14.45 13.20 -0.32
C THR A 45 -13.96 13.52 -1.73
N LYS A 46 -14.87 13.54 -2.68
CA LYS A 46 -14.53 13.87 -4.07
C LYS A 46 -13.92 15.26 -4.21
N ASP A 47 -14.39 16.22 -3.44
CA ASP A 47 -13.89 17.59 -3.48
C ASP A 47 -12.47 17.69 -2.93
N SER A 48 -12.19 17.04 -1.80
CA SER A 48 -10.84 16.99 -1.23
C SER A 48 -9.84 16.31 -2.18
N LEU A 49 -10.21 15.16 -2.75
CA LEU A 49 -9.38 14.47 -3.72
C LEU A 49 -9.17 15.28 -5.00
N LYS A 50 -10.17 16.05 -5.42
CA LYS A 50 -10.06 16.95 -6.58
C LYS A 50 -9.02 18.05 -6.34
N VAL A 51 -9.01 18.67 -5.16
CA VAL A 51 -7.97 19.65 -4.76
C VAL A 51 -6.58 19.00 -4.78
N LEU A 52 -6.42 17.82 -4.19
CA LEU A 52 -5.13 17.10 -4.22
C LEU A 52 -4.66 16.85 -5.66
N ARG A 53 -5.55 16.40 -6.55
CA ARG A 53 -5.21 16.15 -7.95
C ARG A 53 -4.89 17.43 -8.71
N ASP A 54 -5.76 18.46 -8.61
CA ASP A 54 -5.72 19.62 -9.49
C ASP A 54 -4.70 20.67 -9.04
N ASP A 55 -4.62 20.92 -7.72
CA ASP A 55 -3.76 21.97 -7.18
C ASP A 55 -2.39 21.41 -6.76
N TRP A 56 -2.36 20.26 -6.08
CA TRP A 56 -1.13 19.65 -5.57
C TRP A 56 -0.47 18.69 -6.56
N LYS A 57 -1.13 18.37 -7.68
CA LYS A 57 -0.67 17.43 -8.72
C LYS A 57 -0.41 16.01 -8.18
N VAL A 58 -1.21 15.62 -7.20
CA VAL A 58 -1.22 14.25 -6.65
C VAL A 58 -1.88 13.32 -7.67
N ASN A 59 -1.28 12.17 -7.92
CA ASN A 59 -1.86 11.17 -8.84
C ASN A 59 -2.43 9.94 -8.12
N THR A 60 -2.14 9.77 -6.83
CA THR A 60 -2.49 8.59 -6.05
C THR A 60 -2.90 8.98 -4.64
N ILE A 61 -4.01 8.43 -4.15
CA ILE A 61 -4.39 8.51 -2.73
C ILE A 61 -4.08 7.17 -2.04
N ARG A 62 -3.49 7.20 -0.87
CA ARG A 62 -3.31 6.03 -0.01
C ARG A 62 -4.34 6.07 1.11
N ILE A 63 -5.09 5.00 1.26
CA ILE A 63 -6.22 4.86 2.18
C ILE A 63 -5.78 3.99 3.35
N ALA A 64 -5.33 4.62 4.43
CA ALA A 64 -4.75 3.94 5.59
C ALA A 64 -5.83 3.37 6.50
N MET A 65 -6.11 2.07 6.37
CA MET A 65 -7.06 1.34 7.20
C MET A 65 -6.32 0.61 8.32
N TYR A 66 -6.26 1.22 9.48
CA TYR A 66 -5.60 0.63 10.66
C TYR A 66 -6.30 -0.65 11.12
N THR A 67 -5.50 -1.60 11.56
CA THR A 67 -5.95 -2.93 11.97
C THR A 67 -6.23 -3.03 13.45
N TYR A 68 -5.34 -2.51 14.30
CA TYR A 68 -5.33 -2.74 15.75
C TYR A 68 -5.70 -1.50 16.57
N GLU A 69 -5.40 -0.31 16.10
CA GLU A 69 -5.66 0.94 16.84
C GLU A 69 -7.15 1.14 17.12
N TRP A 70 -7.49 2.08 18.00
CA TRP A 70 -8.88 2.36 18.35
C TRP A 70 -9.77 2.54 17.11
N GLY A 71 -10.86 1.81 17.07
CA GLY A 71 -11.74 1.78 15.90
C GLY A 71 -11.20 0.98 14.71
N GLY A 72 -10.05 0.30 14.86
CA GLY A 72 -9.40 -0.47 13.81
C GLY A 72 -10.22 -1.67 13.36
N TYR A 73 -9.92 -2.13 12.14
CA TYR A 73 -10.66 -3.20 11.45
C TYR A 73 -10.79 -4.49 12.26
N CYS A 74 -9.74 -4.86 13.00
CA CYS A 74 -9.68 -6.11 13.78
C CYS A 74 -10.01 -5.94 15.25
N THR A 75 -10.35 -4.71 15.71
CA THR A 75 -10.66 -4.46 17.10
C THR A 75 -12.10 -4.83 17.44
N GLU A 76 -12.39 -5.02 18.74
CA GLU A 76 -13.73 -5.30 19.26
C GLU A 76 -14.45 -6.41 18.47
N ASN A 77 -13.74 -7.53 18.20
CA ASN A 77 -14.27 -8.68 17.43
C ASN A 77 -14.81 -8.28 16.04
N GLY A 78 -14.18 -7.30 15.39
CA GLY A 78 -14.54 -6.87 14.03
C GLY A 78 -15.75 -5.94 13.96
N LYS A 79 -16.11 -5.30 15.04
CA LYS A 79 -17.24 -4.34 15.11
C LYS A 79 -17.19 -3.26 14.03
N TYR A 80 -15.99 -2.82 13.66
CA TYR A 80 -15.79 -1.70 12.73
C TYR A 80 -15.57 -2.13 11.28
N GLN A 81 -15.58 -3.42 10.98
CA GLN A 81 -15.25 -3.94 9.63
C GLN A 81 -16.15 -3.38 8.53
N ALA A 82 -17.46 -3.32 8.77
CA ALA A 82 -18.40 -2.81 7.77
C ALA A 82 -18.16 -1.32 7.48
N GLN A 83 -17.94 -0.52 8.52
CA GLN A 83 -17.66 0.92 8.39
C GLN A 83 -16.32 1.17 7.68
N ALA A 84 -15.27 0.45 8.07
CA ALA A 84 -13.95 0.57 7.45
C ALA A 84 -14.01 0.23 5.95
N LYS A 85 -14.66 -0.87 5.58
CA LYS A 85 -14.86 -1.24 4.17
C LYS A 85 -15.65 -0.19 3.39
N GLN A 86 -16.69 0.40 4.00
CA GLN A 86 -17.44 1.46 3.35
C GLN A 86 -16.57 2.71 3.09
N LYS A 87 -15.69 3.08 4.03
CA LYS A 87 -14.76 4.21 3.86
C LYS A 87 -13.70 3.90 2.79
N VAL A 88 -13.16 2.68 2.76
CA VAL A 88 -12.28 2.22 1.67
C VAL A 88 -13.00 2.35 0.32
N LYS A 89 -14.22 1.83 0.21
CA LYS A 89 -15.04 1.94 -1.01
C LYS A 89 -15.23 3.39 -1.44
N THR A 90 -15.59 4.28 -0.51
CA THR A 90 -15.76 5.71 -0.80
C THR A 90 -14.48 6.31 -1.39
N GLY A 91 -13.32 6.04 -0.79
CA GLY A 91 -12.04 6.54 -1.27
C GLY A 91 -11.67 6.01 -2.66
N VAL A 92 -11.85 4.70 -2.88
CA VAL A 92 -11.56 4.05 -4.18
C VAL A 92 -12.47 4.61 -5.29
N GLU A 93 -13.79 4.69 -5.04
CA GLU A 93 -14.75 5.17 -6.05
C GLU A 93 -14.55 6.65 -6.38
N ASN A 94 -14.29 7.48 -5.37
CA ASN A 94 -14.00 8.89 -5.59
C ASN A 94 -12.68 9.07 -6.37
N ALA A 95 -11.63 8.33 -6.02
CA ALA A 95 -10.37 8.33 -6.77
C ALA A 95 -10.60 7.91 -8.23
N LYS A 96 -11.34 6.81 -8.47
CA LYS A 96 -11.69 6.33 -9.81
C LYS A 96 -12.43 7.40 -10.60
N SER A 97 -13.46 8.02 -10.00
CA SER A 97 -14.25 9.07 -10.67
C SER A 97 -13.41 10.29 -11.10
N LEU A 98 -12.31 10.52 -10.39
CA LEU A 98 -11.35 11.58 -10.68
C LEU A 98 -10.17 11.10 -11.55
N GLY A 99 -10.11 9.81 -11.90
CA GLY A 99 -9.02 9.21 -12.64
C GLY A 99 -7.69 9.22 -11.89
N MET A 100 -7.73 9.08 -10.56
CA MET A 100 -6.59 8.91 -9.68
C MET A 100 -6.41 7.44 -9.32
N TYR A 101 -5.18 7.04 -9.01
CA TYR A 101 -4.91 5.74 -8.39
C TYR A 101 -5.28 5.75 -6.91
N ALA A 102 -5.62 4.57 -6.38
CA ALA A 102 -5.92 4.36 -4.98
C ALA A 102 -5.11 3.17 -4.43
N ILE A 103 -4.38 3.39 -3.35
CA ILE A 103 -3.71 2.33 -2.59
C ILE A 103 -4.62 1.97 -1.42
N ILE A 104 -5.05 0.71 -1.36
CA ILE A 104 -5.78 0.17 -0.21
C ILE A 104 -4.75 -0.42 0.74
N ASP A 105 -4.57 0.24 1.90
CA ASP A 105 -3.54 -0.10 2.86
C ASP A 105 -4.09 -0.80 4.10
N TRP A 106 -3.64 -2.03 4.31
CA TRP A 106 -3.78 -2.79 5.55
C TRP A 106 -2.72 -2.31 6.54
N HIS A 107 -3.10 -1.34 7.38
CA HIS A 107 -2.17 -0.52 8.15
C HIS A 107 -1.74 -1.21 9.44
N VAL A 108 -0.85 -2.19 9.32
CA VAL A 108 -0.14 -2.81 10.46
C VAL A 108 0.77 -1.78 11.11
N LEU A 109 0.67 -1.60 12.43
CA LEU A 109 1.53 -0.70 13.21
C LEU A 109 1.73 -1.23 14.64
N ASN A 110 0.78 -1.01 15.57
CA ASN A 110 0.91 -1.45 16.96
C ASN A 110 0.61 -2.94 17.15
N ASP A 111 -0.06 -3.59 16.22
CA ASP A 111 -0.15 -5.06 16.12
C ASP A 111 1.17 -5.72 15.70
N ARG A 112 2.16 -4.95 15.24
CA ARG A 112 3.56 -5.29 15.00
C ARG A 112 3.76 -6.40 13.98
N ASN A 113 3.20 -7.57 14.24
CA ASN A 113 3.37 -8.77 13.41
C ASN A 113 2.15 -8.94 12.49
N PRO A 114 2.28 -8.86 11.17
CA PRO A 114 1.15 -8.98 10.25
C PRO A 114 0.44 -10.35 10.35
N ASN A 115 1.11 -11.37 10.89
CA ASN A 115 0.47 -12.67 11.13
C ASN A 115 -0.58 -12.64 12.24
N THR A 116 -0.60 -11.62 13.11
CA THR A 116 -1.60 -11.47 14.19
C THR A 116 -3.02 -11.53 13.63
N TYR A 117 -3.28 -10.83 12.53
CA TYR A 117 -4.58 -10.76 11.87
C TYR A 117 -4.54 -11.31 10.43
N LYS A 118 -3.69 -12.31 10.19
CA LYS A 118 -3.51 -12.90 8.85
C LYS A 118 -4.80 -13.43 8.24
N ALA A 119 -5.65 -14.08 9.04
CA ALA A 119 -6.92 -14.61 8.56
C ALA A 119 -7.88 -13.50 8.11
N ASP A 120 -7.95 -12.41 8.87
CA ASP A 120 -8.75 -11.23 8.53
C ASP A 120 -8.20 -10.52 7.29
N ALA A 121 -6.87 -10.40 7.18
CA ALA A 121 -6.22 -9.83 6.00
C ALA A 121 -6.55 -10.63 4.73
N ILE A 122 -6.45 -11.96 4.78
CA ILE A 122 -6.80 -12.83 3.66
C ILE A 122 -8.27 -12.63 3.27
N LYS A 123 -9.19 -12.60 4.23
CA LYS A 123 -10.62 -12.38 3.99
C LYS A 123 -10.87 -11.02 3.36
N PHE A 124 -10.29 -9.96 3.93
CA PHE A 124 -10.42 -8.59 3.45
C PHE A 124 -9.92 -8.44 2.02
N PHE A 125 -8.68 -8.86 1.74
CA PHE A 125 -8.10 -8.72 0.40
C PHE A 125 -8.75 -9.63 -0.64
N THR A 126 -9.31 -10.78 -0.24
CA THR A 126 -10.15 -11.59 -1.13
C THR A 126 -11.38 -10.80 -1.59
N GLU A 127 -12.08 -10.15 -0.66
CA GLU A 127 -13.25 -9.31 -0.97
C GLU A 127 -12.87 -8.08 -1.82
N MET A 128 -11.76 -7.42 -1.50
CA MET A 128 -11.27 -6.27 -2.28
C MET A 128 -10.89 -6.68 -3.71
N ALA A 129 -10.17 -7.79 -3.87
CA ALA A 129 -9.78 -8.29 -5.18
C ALA A 129 -11.01 -8.72 -6.02
N GLN A 130 -12.02 -9.35 -5.42
CA GLN A 130 -13.28 -9.66 -6.11
C GLN A 130 -14.00 -8.40 -6.57
N THR A 131 -13.99 -7.35 -5.74
CA THR A 131 -14.71 -6.10 -6.00
C THR A 131 -14.03 -5.25 -7.06
N TYR A 132 -12.69 -5.21 -7.06
CA TYR A 132 -11.91 -4.25 -7.85
C TYR A 132 -11.08 -4.87 -8.97
N LYS A 133 -11.22 -6.17 -9.26
CA LYS A 133 -10.44 -6.87 -10.30
C LYS A 133 -10.44 -6.22 -11.69
N ASP A 134 -11.47 -5.46 -12.00
CA ASP A 134 -11.62 -4.76 -13.29
C ASP A 134 -11.30 -3.25 -13.17
N TYR A 135 -10.55 -2.84 -12.12
CA TYR A 135 -10.22 -1.44 -11.85
C TYR A 135 -8.74 -1.17 -12.09
N ASP A 136 -8.41 -0.51 -13.19
CA ASP A 136 -7.03 -0.11 -13.54
C ASP A 136 -6.33 0.80 -12.51
N ASN A 137 -7.08 1.33 -11.54
CA ASN A 137 -6.59 2.34 -10.60
C ASN A 137 -6.33 1.82 -9.19
N VAL A 138 -6.54 0.54 -8.90
CA VAL A 138 -6.38 -0.02 -7.54
C VAL A 138 -5.01 -0.68 -7.38
N ILE A 139 -4.38 -0.39 -6.26
CA ILE A 139 -3.13 -0.98 -5.79
C ILE A 139 -3.38 -1.49 -4.36
N TYR A 140 -2.87 -2.66 -4.02
CA TYR A 140 -3.01 -3.23 -2.69
C TYR A 140 -1.72 -3.09 -1.91
N GLU A 141 -1.77 -2.53 -0.69
CA GLU A 141 -0.67 -2.55 0.26
C GLU A 141 -1.04 -3.47 1.43
N ILE A 142 -0.38 -4.62 1.49
CA ILE A 142 -0.85 -5.74 2.32
C ILE A 142 -0.29 -5.75 3.74
N CYS A 143 0.69 -4.93 4.04
CA CYS A 143 1.14 -4.62 5.41
C CYS A 143 1.99 -3.35 5.41
N ASN A 144 1.58 -2.36 6.20
CA ASN A 144 2.25 -1.05 6.27
C ASN A 144 3.65 -1.14 6.92
N GLU A 145 3.71 -1.39 8.21
CA GLU A 145 4.95 -1.29 8.99
C GLU A 145 5.15 -2.46 9.97
N PRO A 146 5.44 -3.67 9.49
CA PRO A 146 5.82 -4.77 10.37
C PRO A 146 6.99 -4.38 11.26
N ASN A 147 6.87 -4.67 12.57
CA ASN A 147 7.88 -4.28 13.57
C ASN A 147 7.91 -5.28 14.73
N GLY A 148 8.54 -4.93 15.88
CA GLY A 148 8.63 -5.83 17.03
C GLY A 148 9.59 -7.00 16.82
N GLY A 149 10.56 -6.86 15.91
CA GLY A 149 11.61 -7.85 15.65
C GLY A 149 11.24 -8.93 14.64
N ILE A 150 10.04 -8.89 14.02
CA ILE A 150 9.72 -9.81 12.93
C ILE A 150 10.55 -9.45 11.69
N THR A 151 11.13 -10.48 11.04
CA THR A 151 11.96 -10.32 9.85
C THR A 151 11.25 -10.83 8.60
N TRP A 152 11.80 -10.48 7.43
CA TRP A 152 11.26 -10.93 6.15
C TRP A 152 11.16 -12.45 6.08
N THR A 153 12.26 -13.17 6.31
CA THR A 153 12.30 -14.64 6.30
C THR A 153 11.71 -15.27 7.55
N GLY A 154 11.64 -14.53 8.66
CA GLY A 154 11.09 -14.98 9.94
C GLY A 154 9.56 -14.94 10.05
N GLY A 155 8.85 -14.55 8.97
CA GLY A 155 7.39 -14.59 9.00
C GLY A 155 6.69 -13.61 8.04
N ILE A 156 7.29 -12.46 7.69
CA ILE A 156 6.64 -11.47 6.81
C ILE A 156 6.44 -12.06 5.41
N LYS A 157 7.45 -12.73 4.86
CA LYS A 157 7.36 -13.36 3.52
C LYS A 157 6.22 -14.37 3.44
N SER A 158 6.05 -15.24 4.43
CA SER A 158 4.99 -16.26 4.43
C SER A 158 3.59 -15.63 4.56
N TYR A 159 3.46 -14.54 5.31
CA TYR A 159 2.26 -13.72 5.36
C TYR A 159 1.95 -13.15 3.98
N CYS A 160 2.90 -12.44 3.38
CA CYS A 160 2.75 -11.84 2.05
C CYS A 160 2.38 -12.89 0.99
N GLN A 161 3.05 -14.03 0.96
CA GLN A 161 2.70 -15.12 0.03
C GLN A 161 1.24 -15.55 0.14
N SER A 162 0.73 -15.67 1.37
CA SER A 162 -0.66 -16.09 1.61
C SER A 162 -1.67 -15.05 1.12
N VAL A 163 -1.41 -13.76 1.40
CA VAL A 163 -2.31 -12.67 0.99
C VAL A 163 -2.22 -12.44 -0.52
N VAL A 164 -1.02 -12.44 -1.10
CA VAL A 164 -0.84 -12.36 -2.56
C VAL A 164 -1.59 -13.48 -3.26
N SER A 165 -1.46 -14.73 -2.79
CA SER A 165 -2.18 -15.86 -3.36
C SER A 165 -3.71 -15.69 -3.29
N ALA A 166 -4.22 -15.05 -2.24
CA ALA A 166 -5.64 -14.76 -2.11
C ALA A 166 -6.10 -13.70 -3.11
N ILE A 167 -5.36 -12.62 -3.28
CA ILE A 167 -5.62 -11.57 -4.26
C ILE A 167 -5.60 -12.14 -5.68
N ARG A 168 -4.56 -12.91 -6.04
CA ARG A 168 -4.34 -13.42 -7.40
C ARG A 168 -5.38 -14.41 -7.89
N LYS A 169 -6.23 -14.94 -7.00
CA LYS A 169 -7.40 -15.74 -7.43
C LYS A 169 -8.42 -14.93 -8.21
N TYR A 170 -8.46 -13.62 -8.05
CA TYR A 170 -9.48 -12.75 -8.62
C TYR A 170 -8.89 -11.59 -9.44
N ASP A 171 -7.81 -11.02 -8.98
CA ASP A 171 -7.11 -9.87 -9.57
C ASP A 171 -5.69 -10.31 -9.94
N SER A 172 -5.46 -10.54 -11.23
CA SER A 172 -4.23 -11.16 -11.74
C SER A 172 -3.08 -10.19 -11.94
N ASP A 173 -3.33 -8.87 -12.02
CA ASP A 173 -2.40 -7.89 -12.53
C ASP A 173 -2.22 -6.62 -11.68
N ALA A 174 -3.03 -6.40 -10.65
CA ALA A 174 -2.81 -5.28 -9.74
C ALA A 174 -1.43 -5.32 -9.08
N ILE A 175 -0.82 -4.16 -8.86
CA ILE A 175 0.40 -4.04 -8.06
C ILE A 175 0.07 -4.34 -6.60
N ILE A 176 0.94 -5.13 -5.95
CA ILE A 176 0.86 -5.43 -4.53
C ILE A 176 2.11 -4.90 -3.83
N ILE A 177 1.92 -4.04 -2.83
CA ILE A 177 2.98 -3.47 -2.00
C ILE A 177 3.13 -4.32 -0.74
N CYS A 178 4.37 -4.75 -0.47
CA CYS A 178 4.73 -5.53 0.70
C CYS A 178 5.62 -4.70 1.62
N GLY A 179 5.21 -4.51 2.87
CA GLY A 179 6.06 -3.96 3.92
C GLY A 179 7.15 -4.93 4.35
N THR A 180 8.20 -4.41 4.96
CA THR A 180 9.33 -5.18 5.47
C THR A 180 9.51 -4.98 6.98
N GLY A 181 10.48 -5.63 7.60
CA GLY A 181 10.74 -5.47 9.04
C GLY A 181 11.17 -4.05 9.43
N THR A 182 11.23 -3.81 10.74
CA THR A 182 11.70 -2.53 11.32
C THR A 182 10.99 -1.32 10.69
N TRP A 183 9.64 -1.32 10.79
CA TRP A 183 8.78 -0.28 10.20
C TRP A 183 9.06 -0.04 8.71
N SER A 184 9.14 -1.13 7.95
CA SER A 184 9.43 -1.12 6.51
C SER A 184 10.77 -0.45 6.14
N GLN A 185 11.80 -0.62 6.98
CA GLN A 185 13.15 -0.13 6.72
C GLN A 185 14.12 -1.23 6.25
N ASP A 186 13.79 -2.50 6.51
CA ASP A 186 14.67 -3.65 6.24
C ASP A 186 14.49 -4.20 4.82
N ILE A 187 14.47 -3.32 3.83
CA ILE A 187 14.24 -3.69 2.43
C ILE A 187 15.31 -4.64 1.87
N ASP A 188 16.52 -4.58 2.39
CA ASP A 188 17.64 -5.44 2.00
C ASP A 188 17.43 -6.92 2.37
N GLN A 189 16.60 -7.24 3.37
CA GLN A 189 16.24 -8.62 3.71
C GLN A 189 15.48 -9.34 2.58
N VAL A 190 14.92 -8.59 1.63
CA VAL A 190 14.21 -9.14 0.48
C VAL A 190 15.18 -9.59 -0.62
N LEU A 191 16.44 -9.11 -0.61
CA LEU A 191 17.47 -9.49 -1.58
C LEU A 191 17.67 -11.00 -1.59
N GLY A 192 17.56 -11.60 -2.78
CA GLY A 192 17.64 -13.06 -2.95
C GLY A 192 16.44 -13.85 -2.44
N ASN A 193 15.46 -13.19 -1.80
CA ASN A 193 14.30 -13.80 -1.16
C ASN A 193 12.96 -13.18 -1.56
N LYS A 194 12.87 -12.59 -2.76
CA LYS A 194 11.62 -12.00 -3.29
C LYS A 194 10.47 -13.01 -3.33
N LEU A 195 9.26 -12.49 -3.40
CA LEU A 195 8.11 -13.27 -3.82
C LEU A 195 8.25 -13.66 -5.29
N SER A 196 7.62 -14.77 -5.69
CA SER A 196 7.61 -15.21 -7.09
C SER A 196 6.70 -14.38 -7.98
N ASP A 197 5.75 -13.67 -7.37
CA ASP A 197 4.83 -12.78 -8.11
C ASP A 197 5.59 -11.56 -8.66
N LYS A 198 5.39 -11.29 -9.94
CA LYS A 198 6.17 -10.27 -10.67
C LYS A 198 5.64 -8.85 -10.48
N ASN A 199 4.40 -8.70 -10.01
CA ASN A 199 3.77 -7.40 -9.74
C ASN A 199 3.78 -7.04 -8.25
N CYS A 200 4.68 -7.65 -7.46
CA CYS A 200 4.94 -7.23 -6.09
C CYS A 200 6.07 -6.19 -6.04
N VAL A 201 5.87 -5.16 -5.22
CA VAL A 201 6.88 -4.15 -4.86
C VAL A 201 7.08 -4.14 -3.35
N TYR A 202 8.21 -3.62 -2.89
CA TYR A 202 8.61 -3.64 -1.49
C TYR A 202 8.75 -2.22 -0.96
N ALA A 203 8.05 -1.91 0.12
CA ALA A 203 8.05 -0.58 0.70
C ALA A 203 9.36 -0.27 1.45
N LEU A 204 9.82 0.96 1.31
CA LEU A 204 10.81 1.58 2.19
C LEU A 204 10.20 2.82 2.81
N HIS A 205 10.06 2.83 4.13
CA HIS A 205 9.55 3.96 4.87
C HIS A 205 10.69 4.75 5.53
N PHE A 206 10.60 6.07 5.52
CA PHE A 206 11.62 6.92 6.13
C PHE A 206 11.06 8.28 6.55
N TYR A 207 11.73 8.87 7.51
CA TYR A 207 11.58 10.28 7.89
C TYR A 207 12.79 11.05 7.35
N ALA A 208 12.57 12.05 6.50
CA ALA A 208 13.65 12.75 5.80
C ALA A 208 14.64 13.43 6.73
N ASP A 209 14.21 13.81 7.93
CA ASP A 209 15.05 14.47 8.91
C ASP A 209 15.93 13.51 9.72
N THR A 210 15.41 12.33 10.09
CA THR A 210 16.08 11.40 11.01
C THR A 210 16.80 10.26 10.32
N HIS A 211 16.28 9.79 9.18
CA HIS A 211 16.87 8.70 8.40
C HIS A 211 17.83 9.28 7.37
N ARG A 212 19.13 9.16 7.66
CA ARG A 212 20.23 9.75 6.89
C ARG A 212 20.83 8.74 5.89
N ASP A 213 22.13 8.87 5.67
CA ASP A 213 22.84 8.14 4.62
C ASP A 213 22.80 6.61 4.77
N TRP A 214 22.73 6.10 5.98
CA TRP A 214 22.65 4.66 6.20
C TRP A 214 21.44 4.02 5.50
N LEU A 215 20.26 4.68 5.54
CA LEU A 215 19.06 4.17 4.87
C LEU A 215 19.08 4.45 3.36
N ARG A 216 19.65 5.59 2.95
CA ARG A 216 19.87 5.91 1.53
C ARG A 216 20.81 4.90 0.87
N ASN A 217 21.89 4.52 1.54
CA ASN A 217 22.84 3.52 1.06
C ASN A 217 22.18 2.13 0.96
N ARG A 218 21.35 1.76 1.95
CA ARG A 218 20.55 0.53 1.91
C ARG A 218 19.61 0.53 0.68
N LEU A 219 18.92 1.62 0.44
CA LEU A 219 18.07 1.82 -0.73
C LEU A 219 18.86 1.69 -2.04
N GLN A 220 19.99 2.40 -2.15
CA GLN A 220 20.81 2.39 -3.37
C GLN A 220 21.33 0.99 -3.69
N ASN A 221 21.74 0.25 -2.68
CA ASN A 221 22.17 -1.16 -2.84
C ASN A 221 21.01 -2.03 -3.35
N CYS A 222 19.81 -1.87 -2.79
CA CYS A 222 18.63 -2.61 -3.24
C CYS A 222 18.24 -2.24 -4.68
N TYR A 223 18.29 -0.97 -5.03
CA TYR A 223 17.98 -0.48 -6.37
C TYR A 223 18.95 -1.05 -7.41
N ASN A 224 20.25 -1.01 -7.13
CA ASN A 224 21.29 -1.55 -8.01
C ASN A 224 21.14 -3.07 -8.25
N LEU A 225 20.53 -3.78 -7.29
CA LEU A 225 20.24 -5.21 -7.38
C LEU A 225 18.82 -5.51 -7.90
N SER A 226 18.15 -4.51 -8.51
CA SER A 226 16.82 -4.63 -9.12
C SER A 226 15.70 -4.97 -8.13
N LEU A 227 15.75 -4.43 -6.93
CA LEU A 227 14.58 -4.35 -6.04
C LEU A 227 13.78 -3.10 -6.33
N ILE A 228 12.46 -3.22 -6.30
CA ILE A 228 11.54 -2.11 -6.41
C ILE A 228 11.05 -1.74 -5.02
N HIS A 229 10.96 -0.45 -4.76
CA HIS A 229 10.47 0.09 -3.51
C HIS A 229 9.54 1.28 -3.76
N ILE A 230 8.69 1.53 -2.80
CA ILE A 230 7.92 2.77 -2.70
C ILE A 230 8.36 3.44 -1.41
N SER A 231 8.71 4.72 -1.51
CA SER A 231 9.00 5.54 -0.34
C SER A 231 7.74 6.28 0.08
N GLU A 232 7.45 6.28 1.36
CA GLU A 232 6.36 7.06 1.92
C GLU A 232 6.80 8.49 2.20
N PRO A 233 5.93 9.50 1.97
CA PRO A 233 6.25 10.88 2.32
C PRO A 233 6.36 11.04 3.83
N THR A 234 7.30 11.84 4.25
CA THR A 234 7.60 12.19 5.63
C THR A 234 6.40 12.75 6.38
N ARG A 235 6.12 12.23 7.57
CA ARG A 235 5.45 13.01 8.61
C ARG A 235 6.40 14.13 9.04
N ARG A 236 5.92 15.38 9.03
CA ARG A 236 6.48 16.40 9.90
C ARG A 236 5.93 16.14 11.30
N SER A 237 6.82 15.99 12.26
CA SER A 237 6.51 16.06 13.68
C SER A 237 6.02 17.44 14.04
#